data_e1761777a8ce7d551a5dcf093adb9740
#
_entry.id   e1761777a8ce7d551a5dcf093adb9740
#
_cell.length_a   1.000
_cell.length_b   1.000
_cell.length_c   1.000
_cell.angle_alpha   90.00
_cell.angle_beta   90.00
_cell.angle_gamma   90.00
#
_symmetry.space_group_name_H-M   'P 1'
#
loop_
_entity.id
_entity.type
_entity.pdbx_description
1 polymer ?
#
loop_
_entity_poly.entity_id
_entity_poly.type
_entity_poly.pdbx_seq_one_letter_code
_entity_poly.pdbx_strand_id
1 'polypeptide(L)'
;MITTSTPAEQRVLLKNISWQLFESLLQEMGEQRSTRLAYHKGKLELMTPLWEHENPNRKIEAMVIALVDELNLNIEMGGSVTLKRRERAAGKEPDSCYYIQNEARVRGKKDIDLTQDPPPDLAVEIDITSSSLNQLSIYSDLGVPEVWRYNGSRLQIYQLQNGEYLESAISPTFPLLPATKVEEFLEQCQTLGVTQAVRQFRQWIRNQLQNIKSGQ
;
A
#
# COMPACT_ATOMS: atom_id res chain seq x y z
N MET A 1 16.24 -26.41 -20.59
CA MET A 1 15.92 -24.99 -20.88
C MET A 1 16.02 -24.23 -19.59
N ILE A 2 16.90 -23.22 -19.48
CA ILE A 2 16.97 -22.35 -18.33
C ILE A 2 15.87 -21.32 -18.58
N THR A 3 14.74 -21.42 -17.87
CA THR A 3 13.71 -20.38 -17.85
C THR A 3 14.25 -19.25 -16.99
N THR A 4 14.84 -18.24 -17.62
CA THR A 4 15.10 -16.96 -16.94
C THR A 4 13.75 -16.27 -16.73
N SER A 5 13.19 -16.37 -15.51
CA SER A 5 12.05 -15.53 -15.15
C SER A 5 12.52 -14.08 -15.17
N THR A 6 11.80 -13.22 -15.89
CA THR A 6 12.00 -11.76 -15.77
C THR A 6 11.70 -11.37 -14.33
N PRO A 7 12.58 -10.61 -13.64
CA PRO A 7 12.31 -10.19 -12.28
C PRO A 7 11.05 -9.31 -12.24
N ALA A 8 10.27 -9.40 -11.14
CA ALA A 8 9.06 -8.61 -10.95
C ALA A 8 9.36 -7.10 -10.80
N GLU A 9 10.59 -6.76 -10.42
CA GLU A 9 11.07 -5.41 -10.17
C GLU A 9 12.61 -5.36 -10.22
N GLN A 10 13.14 -4.15 -10.38
CA GLN A 10 14.58 -3.90 -10.26
C GLN A 10 14.84 -3.06 -9.02
N ARG A 11 15.80 -3.47 -8.17
CA ARG A 11 16.15 -2.79 -6.92
C ARG A 11 17.63 -2.47 -6.85
N VAL A 12 17.95 -1.28 -6.33
CA VAL A 12 19.32 -0.83 -6.02
C VAL A 12 19.35 -0.28 -4.60
N LEU A 13 20.20 -0.83 -3.74
CA LEU A 13 20.42 -0.32 -2.38
C LEU A 13 21.71 0.48 -2.30
N LEU A 14 21.60 1.74 -1.88
CA LEU A 14 22.70 2.63 -1.56
C LEU A 14 22.80 2.78 -0.04
N LYS A 15 24.04 2.88 0.48
CA LYS A 15 24.32 3.05 1.91
C LYS A 15 25.05 4.36 2.14
N ASN A 16 25.04 4.84 3.39
CA ASN A 16 25.67 6.10 3.81
C ASN A 16 25.13 7.31 3.04
N ILE A 17 23.86 7.31 2.70
CA ILE A 17 23.16 8.41 2.04
C ILE A 17 22.66 9.38 3.12
N SER A 18 23.01 10.67 2.99
CA SER A 18 22.46 11.70 3.88
C SER A 18 20.99 12.00 3.54
N TRP A 19 20.26 12.56 4.51
CA TRP A 19 18.91 13.05 4.26
C TRP A 19 18.87 14.12 3.17
N GLN A 20 19.85 15.02 3.15
CA GLN A 20 19.94 16.07 2.13
C GLN A 20 20.08 15.48 0.72
N LEU A 21 20.90 14.44 0.55
CA LEU A 21 21.05 13.78 -0.74
C LEU A 21 19.74 13.08 -1.17
N PHE A 22 19.03 12.45 -0.21
CA PHE A 22 17.70 11.88 -0.50
C PHE A 22 16.71 12.95 -0.98
N GLU A 23 16.62 14.11 -0.30
CA GLU A 23 15.75 15.21 -0.73
C GLU A 23 16.17 15.80 -2.08
N SER A 24 17.47 15.94 -2.34
CA SER A 24 17.97 16.40 -3.64
C SER A 24 17.60 15.43 -4.76
N LEU A 25 17.71 14.12 -4.53
CA LEU A 25 17.31 13.11 -5.51
C LEU A 25 15.81 13.17 -5.81
N LEU A 26 14.96 13.31 -4.79
CA LEU A 26 13.52 13.50 -4.99
C LEU A 26 13.23 14.70 -5.89
N GLN A 27 13.90 15.83 -5.64
CA GLN A 27 13.71 17.06 -6.39
C GLN A 27 14.21 16.92 -7.84
N GLU A 28 15.42 16.40 -8.06
CA GLU A 28 16.03 16.26 -9.39
C GLU A 28 15.31 15.21 -10.25
N MET A 29 14.88 14.11 -9.65
CA MET A 29 14.13 13.07 -10.37
C MET A 29 12.69 13.48 -10.71
N GLY A 30 12.13 14.47 -10.01
CA GLY A 30 10.78 14.97 -10.21
C GLY A 30 9.67 13.96 -9.89
N GLU A 31 8.41 14.33 -10.10
CA GLU A 31 7.26 13.50 -9.76
C GLU A 31 6.88 12.47 -10.85
N GLN A 32 7.28 12.70 -12.11
CA GLN A 32 6.93 11.82 -13.25
C GLN A 32 7.87 10.62 -13.41
N ARG A 33 8.62 10.26 -12.37
CA ARG A 33 9.54 9.14 -12.43
C ARG A 33 8.80 7.79 -12.27
N SER A 34 9.29 6.77 -12.94
CA SER A 34 8.84 5.38 -12.76
C SER A 34 9.52 4.68 -11.58
N THR A 35 10.61 5.23 -11.06
CA THR A 35 11.38 4.67 -9.95
C THR A 35 10.85 5.19 -8.63
N ARG A 36 10.57 4.30 -7.69
CA ARG A 36 10.15 4.60 -6.31
C ARG A 36 11.34 4.61 -5.37
N LEU A 37 11.31 5.48 -4.39
CA LEU A 37 12.36 5.66 -3.41
C LEU A 37 11.89 5.25 -2.01
N ALA A 38 12.76 4.55 -1.28
CA ALA A 38 12.60 4.28 0.13
C ALA A 38 13.89 4.64 0.87
N TYR A 39 13.78 5.51 1.86
CA TYR A 39 14.92 5.95 2.66
C TYR A 39 14.70 5.61 4.14
N HIS A 40 15.71 5.03 4.78
CA HIS A 40 15.68 4.76 6.20
C HIS A 40 17.07 4.83 6.81
N LYS A 41 17.29 5.83 7.68
CA LYS A 41 18.49 5.95 8.53
C LYS A 41 19.80 5.74 7.75
N GLY A 42 19.97 6.49 6.65
CA GLY A 42 21.19 6.45 5.83
C GLY A 42 21.22 5.37 4.75
N LYS A 43 20.17 4.60 4.57
CA LYS A 43 20.04 3.66 3.47
C LYS A 43 18.95 4.14 2.51
N LEU A 44 19.23 4.14 1.21
CA LEU A 44 18.30 4.50 0.15
C LEU A 44 18.14 3.33 -0.80
N GLU A 45 16.91 2.86 -0.97
CA GLU A 45 16.55 1.88 -1.99
C GLU A 45 15.81 2.60 -3.13
N LEU A 46 16.23 2.30 -4.36
CA LEU A 46 15.54 2.67 -5.57
C LEU A 46 14.90 1.42 -6.15
N MET A 47 13.61 1.46 -6.48
CA MET A 47 12.86 0.35 -7.02
C MET A 47 12.11 0.79 -8.28
N THR A 48 12.28 0.04 -9.37
CA THR A 48 11.50 0.22 -10.60
C THR A 48 10.56 -0.96 -10.77
N PRO A 49 9.23 -0.74 -10.63
CA PRO A 49 8.24 -1.80 -10.76
C PRO A 49 8.14 -2.26 -12.22
N LEU A 50 7.90 -3.55 -12.42
CA LEU A 50 7.57 -4.15 -13.71
C LEU A 50 6.13 -4.67 -13.69
N TRP A 51 5.65 -5.22 -14.80
CA TRP A 51 4.27 -5.67 -14.94
C TRP A 51 3.82 -6.64 -13.85
N GLU A 52 4.65 -7.59 -13.47
CA GLU A 52 4.34 -8.60 -12.45
C GLU A 52 4.07 -7.95 -11.08
N HIS A 53 4.75 -6.85 -10.78
CA HIS A 53 4.54 -6.05 -9.59
C HIS A 53 3.30 -5.13 -9.71
N GLU A 54 3.14 -4.40 -10.81
CA GLU A 54 2.05 -3.43 -10.98
C GLU A 54 0.66 -4.08 -11.10
N ASN A 55 0.57 -5.25 -11.72
CA ASN A 55 -0.72 -5.90 -11.98
C ASN A 55 -1.51 -6.25 -10.71
N PRO A 56 -0.93 -6.89 -9.66
CA PRO A 56 -1.64 -7.09 -8.40
C PRO A 56 -2.04 -5.78 -7.71
N ASN A 57 -1.19 -4.75 -7.76
CA ASN A 57 -1.49 -3.43 -7.18
C ASN A 57 -2.78 -2.84 -7.78
N ARG A 58 -2.91 -2.82 -9.10
CA ARG A 58 -4.12 -2.33 -9.78
C ARG A 58 -5.37 -3.15 -9.47
N LYS A 59 -5.24 -4.45 -9.23
CA LYS A 59 -6.36 -5.31 -8.81
C LYS A 59 -6.80 -4.98 -7.37
N ILE A 60 -5.85 -4.82 -6.45
CA ILE A 60 -6.15 -4.40 -5.06
C ILE A 60 -6.81 -3.02 -5.06
N GLU A 61 -6.34 -2.07 -5.87
CA GLU A 61 -6.97 -0.76 -6.03
C GLU A 61 -8.44 -0.88 -6.48
N ALA A 62 -8.73 -1.68 -7.50
CA ALA A 62 -10.09 -1.92 -7.97
C ALA A 62 -10.99 -2.55 -6.87
N MET A 63 -10.43 -3.43 -6.05
CA MET A 63 -11.12 -4.02 -4.90
C MET A 63 -11.40 -2.97 -3.82
N VAL A 64 -10.42 -2.13 -3.46
CA VAL A 64 -10.58 -1.08 -2.45
C VAL A 64 -11.64 -0.07 -2.89
N ILE A 65 -11.63 0.36 -4.16
CA ILE A 65 -12.68 1.25 -4.72
C ILE A 65 -14.06 0.60 -4.59
N ALA A 66 -14.19 -0.69 -4.96
CA ALA A 66 -15.46 -1.39 -4.83
C ALA A 66 -15.93 -1.49 -3.37
N LEU A 67 -15.00 -1.66 -2.43
CA LEU A 67 -15.28 -1.77 -1.00
C LEU A 67 -15.78 -0.44 -0.43
N VAL A 68 -15.09 0.67 -0.67
CA VAL A 68 -15.50 1.98 -0.15
C VAL A 68 -16.83 2.44 -0.74
N ASP A 69 -17.11 2.14 -2.01
CA ASP A 69 -18.37 2.43 -2.68
C ASP A 69 -19.55 1.66 -2.02
N GLU A 70 -19.42 0.35 -1.80
CA GLU A 70 -20.45 -0.47 -1.13
C GLU A 70 -20.63 -0.12 0.36
N LEU A 71 -19.59 0.41 1.01
CA LEU A 71 -19.65 0.89 2.40
C LEU A 71 -20.09 2.35 2.52
N ASN A 72 -20.32 3.04 1.39
CA ASN A 72 -20.63 4.47 1.33
C ASN A 72 -19.61 5.35 2.09
N LEU A 73 -18.33 5.05 1.88
CA LEU A 73 -17.19 5.80 2.44
C LEU A 73 -16.56 6.69 1.37
N ASN A 74 -16.02 7.82 1.79
CA ASN A 74 -15.16 8.63 0.92
C ASN A 74 -13.71 8.11 0.97
N ILE A 75 -12.97 8.36 -0.09
CA ILE A 75 -11.57 7.97 -0.22
C ILE A 75 -10.78 9.02 -0.98
N GLU A 76 -9.56 9.32 -0.50
CA GLU A 76 -8.51 9.95 -1.29
C GLU A 76 -7.40 8.93 -1.53
N MET A 77 -6.93 8.86 -2.76
CA MET A 77 -5.90 7.90 -3.20
C MET A 77 -4.59 8.64 -3.42
N GLY A 78 -3.59 8.33 -2.61
CA GLY A 78 -2.29 8.97 -2.67
C GLY A 78 -1.35 8.39 -3.73
N GLY A 79 -1.70 7.26 -4.35
CA GLY A 79 -0.81 6.57 -5.28
C GLY A 79 0.58 6.39 -4.69
N SER A 80 1.60 6.75 -5.44
CA SER A 80 3.01 6.71 -5.03
C SER A 80 3.48 8.05 -4.45
N VAL A 81 2.65 8.74 -3.65
CA VAL A 81 3.07 9.98 -2.97
C VAL A 81 4.30 9.75 -2.07
N THR A 82 5.19 10.71 -2.02
CA THR A 82 6.36 10.63 -1.13
C THR A 82 5.97 10.97 0.30
N LEU A 83 5.80 9.95 1.15
CA LEU A 83 5.63 10.11 2.59
C LEU A 83 7.02 10.27 3.22
N LYS A 84 7.25 11.35 4.00
CA LYS A 84 8.57 11.57 4.62
C LYS A 84 8.47 12.28 5.97
N ARG A 85 9.37 11.88 6.89
CA ARG A 85 9.60 12.53 8.19
C ARG A 85 11.10 12.67 8.44
N ARG A 86 11.59 13.91 8.39
CA ARG A 86 13.00 14.22 8.56
C ARG A 86 13.53 13.83 9.94
N GLU A 87 12.77 14.12 10.97
CA GLU A 87 13.10 13.84 12.37
C GLU A 87 13.21 12.33 12.68
N ARG A 88 12.63 11.50 11.84
CA ARG A 88 12.71 10.02 11.90
C ARG A 88 13.71 9.45 10.90
N ALA A 89 14.29 10.28 10.05
CA ALA A 89 15.13 9.87 8.91
C ALA A 89 14.44 8.73 8.10
N ALA A 90 13.15 8.91 7.83
CA ALA A 90 12.30 7.94 7.15
C ALA A 90 11.56 8.60 5.99
N GLY A 91 11.63 7.98 4.81
CA GLY A 91 10.91 8.39 3.62
C GLY A 91 10.52 7.18 2.77
N LYS A 92 9.32 7.17 2.22
CA LYS A 92 8.81 6.04 1.45
C LYS A 92 7.75 6.48 0.45
N GLU A 93 7.83 5.91 -0.74
CA GLU A 93 6.78 5.94 -1.75
C GLU A 93 6.11 4.56 -1.76
N PRO A 94 4.88 4.43 -1.21
CA PRO A 94 4.13 3.19 -1.25
C PRO A 94 3.73 2.82 -2.68
N ASP A 95 3.39 1.55 -2.92
CA ASP A 95 2.79 1.16 -4.20
C ASP A 95 1.40 1.75 -4.38
N SER A 96 0.62 1.78 -3.30
CA SER A 96 -0.62 2.56 -3.17
C SER A 96 -0.82 2.95 -1.71
N CYS A 97 -1.49 4.09 -1.49
CA CYS A 97 -1.96 4.46 -0.16
C CYS A 97 -3.31 5.14 -0.22
N TYR A 98 -4.04 5.04 0.89
CA TYR A 98 -5.44 5.45 0.95
C TYR A 98 -5.72 6.21 2.23
N TYR A 99 -6.46 7.32 2.08
CA TYR A 99 -7.08 8.06 3.16
C TYR A 99 -8.57 7.76 3.15
N ILE A 100 -9.10 7.20 4.21
CA ILE A 100 -10.50 6.83 4.40
C ILE A 100 -11.06 7.54 5.65
N GLN A 101 -10.52 7.26 6.84
CA GLN A 101 -10.88 7.94 8.07
C GLN A 101 -10.41 9.41 8.07
N ASN A 102 -9.25 9.66 7.48
CA ASN A 102 -8.64 10.98 7.37
C ASN A 102 -8.92 11.69 6.03
N GLU A 103 -9.78 11.13 5.17
CA GLU A 103 -10.04 11.63 3.82
C GLU A 103 -10.39 13.13 3.82
N ALA A 104 -11.32 13.57 4.67
CA ALA A 104 -11.75 14.97 4.75
C ALA A 104 -10.62 15.96 5.14
N ARG A 105 -9.54 15.47 5.78
CA ARG A 105 -8.38 16.29 6.17
C ARG A 105 -7.43 16.54 5.02
N VAL A 106 -7.46 15.70 4.01
CA VAL A 106 -6.52 15.74 2.86
C VAL A 106 -7.20 16.06 1.54
N ARG A 107 -8.53 16.01 1.48
CA ARG A 107 -9.32 16.30 0.28
C ARG A 107 -8.93 17.63 -0.36
N GLY A 108 -8.61 17.59 -1.64
CA GLY A 108 -8.25 18.75 -2.44
C GLY A 108 -6.86 19.32 -2.18
N LYS A 109 -6.05 18.69 -1.32
CA LYS A 109 -4.64 19.09 -1.15
C LYS A 109 -3.85 18.71 -2.39
N LYS A 110 -2.84 19.51 -2.70
CA LYS A 110 -1.92 19.25 -3.83
C LYS A 110 -0.71 18.45 -3.41
N ASP A 111 -0.39 18.45 -2.12
CA ASP A 111 0.75 17.76 -1.53
C ASP A 111 0.43 17.37 -0.08
N ILE A 112 1.11 16.36 0.43
CA ILE A 112 0.96 15.85 1.79
C ILE A 112 2.25 16.10 2.58
N ASP A 113 2.12 16.87 3.65
CA ASP A 113 3.20 17.15 4.60
C ASP A 113 2.91 16.46 5.95
N LEU A 114 3.61 15.37 6.23
CA LEU A 114 3.41 14.61 7.48
C LEU A 114 3.80 15.37 8.76
N THR A 115 4.31 16.60 8.67
CA THR A 115 4.48 17.48 9.84
C THR A 115 3.17 18.14 10.24
N GLN A 116 2.19 18.25 9.33
CA GLN A 116 0.90 18.91 9.52
C GLN A 116 -0.28 18.00 9.19
N ASP A 117 -0.08 17.08 8.25
CA ASP A 117 -1.11 16.18 7.77
C ASP A 117 -1.01 14.79 8.43
N PRO A 118 -2.13 14.07 8.54
CA PRO A 118 -2.08 12.69 8.98
C PRO A 118 -1.35 11.83 7.95
N PRO A 119 -0.74 10.71 8.37
CA PRO A 119 -0.35 9.66 7.43
C PRO A 119 -1.60 9.04 6.77
N PRO A 120 -1.45 8.32 5.64
CA PRO A 120 -2.55 7.53 5.10
C PRO A 120 -3.05 6.50 6.11
N ASP A 121 -4.33 6.19 6.04
CA ASP A 121 -4.95 5.18 6.91
C ASP A 121 -4.51 3.77 6.56
N LEU A 122 -4.21 3.54 5.27
CA LEU A 122 -3.77 2.27 4.72
C LEU A 122 -2.68 2.49 3.67
N ALA A 123 -1.57 1.76 3.77
CA ALA A 123 -0.59 1.59 2.71
C ALA A 123 -0.58 0.16 2.19
N VAL A 124 -0.37 0.00 0.89
CA VAL A 124 -0.28 -1.30 0.21
C VAL A 124 1.08 -1.44 -0.44
N GLU A 125 1.73 -2.58 -0.21
CA GLU A 125 3.01 -2.97 -0.79
C GLU A 125 2.90 -4.31 -1.52
N ILE A 126 3.35 -4.33 -2.74
CA ILE A 126 3.55 -5.54 -3.52
C ILE A 126 5.01 -5.96 -3.38
N ASP A 127 5.28 -7.03 -2.69
CA ASP A 127 6.61 -7.44 -2.27
C ASP A 127 6.95 -8.86 -2.80
N ILE A 128 6.90 -9.00 -4.13
CA ILE A 128 7.17 -10.26 -4.83
C ILE A 128 8.64 -10.64 -4.71
N THR A 129 9.53 -9.64 -4.76
CA THR A 129 10.96 -9.80 -4.47
C THR A 129 11.30 -9.03 -3.19
N SER A 130 11.95 -9.68 -2.24
CA SER A 130 12.22 -9.10 -0.91
C SER A 130 12.98 -7.78 -0.98
N SER A 131 12.43 -6.74 -0.35
CA SER A 131 13.13 -5.45 -0.15
C SER A 131 14.38 -5.63 0.71
N SER A 132 15.42 -4.85 0.40
CA SER A 132 16.64 -4.77 1.21
C SER A 132 16.47 -3.94 2.48
N LEU A 133 15.38 -3.16 2.59
CA LEU A 133 15.03 -2.36 3.76
C LEU A 133 13.89 -3.03 4.54
N ASN A 134 13.88 -2.83 5.85
CA ASN A 134 12.73 -3.20 6.66
C ASN A 134 11.60 -2.20 6.43
N GLN A 135 10.69 -2.52 5.53
CA GLN A 135 9.56 -1.68 5.12
C GLN A 135 8.67 -1.30 6.32
N LEU A 136 8.35 -2.26 7.19
CA LEU A 136 7.51 -2.01 8.36
C LEU A 136 8.13 -1.00 9.33
N SER A 137 9.46 -1.03 9.51
CA SER A 137 10.15 -0.02 10.33
C SER A 137 10.04 1.39 9.74
N ILE A 138 10.06 1.53 8.41
CA ILE A 138 9.86 2.80 7.74
C ILE A 138 8.43 3.30 7.99
N TYR A 139 7.42 2.46 7.75
CA TYR A 139 6.02 2.82 7.97
C TYR A 139 5.70 3.14 9.44
N SER A 140 6.33 2.45 10.39
CA SER A 140 6.23 2.77 11.82
C SER A 140 6.76 4.18 12.12
N ASP A 141 7.96 4.52 11.60
CA ASP A 141 8.54 5.87 11.74
C ASP A 141 7.68 6.94 11.02
N LEU A 142 6.96 6.60 9.95
CA LEU A 142 6.00 7.48 9.27
C LEU A 142 4.65 7.56 9.98
N GLY A 143 4.32 6.59 10.83
CA GLY A 143 3.08 6.55 11.63
C GLY A 143 1.86 6.02 10.88
N VAL A 144 2.06 5.22 9.82
CA VAL A 144 0.95 4.62 9.04
C VAL A 144 0.27 3.54 9.88
N PRO A 145 -1.05 3.63 10.16
CA PRO A 145 -1.70 2.71 11.09
C PRO A 145 -1.90 1.29 10.54
N GLU A 146 -2.04 1.13 9.23
CA GLU A 146 -2.25 -0.18 8.59
C GLU A 146 -1.39 -0.33 7.33
N VAL A 147 -0.76 -1.50 7.18
CA VAL A 147 0.03 -1.86 6.00
C VAL A 147 -0.39 -3.23 5.50
N TRP A 148 -0.73 -3.32 4.23
CA TRP A 148 -0.92 -4.59 3.52
C TRP A 148 0.32 -4.93 2.72
N ARG A 149 0.80 -6.17 2.87
CA ARG A 149 1.91 -6.70 2.07
C ARG A 149 1.48 -7.94 1.32
N TYR A 150 1.57 -7.88 0.01
CA TYR A 150 1.25 -9.01 -0.86
C TYR A 150 2.52 -9.52 -1.54
N ASN A 151 2.85 -10.80 -1.32
CA ASN A 151 4.09 -11.41 -1.84
C ASN A 151 3.90 -12.23 -3.15
N GLY A 152 2.78 -12.04 -3.84
CA GLY A 152 2.44 -12.82 -5.04
C GLY A 152 1.50 -14.00 -4.76
N SER A 153 1.35 -14.44 -3.51
CA SER A 153 0.46 -15.53 -3.11
C SER A 153 -0.32 -15.23 -1.83
N ARG A 154 0.34 -14.65 -0.83
CA ARG A 154 -0.25 -14.35 0.48
C ARG A 154 -0.33 -12.85 0.71
N LEU A 155 -1.45 -12.40 1.29
CA LEU A 155 -1.60 -11.06 1.84
C LEU A 155 -1.43 -11.10 3.35
N GLN A 156 -0.54 -10.26 3.86
CA GLN A 156 -0.36 -10.00 5.28
C GLN A 156 -0.87 -8.60 5.60
N ILE A 157 -1.76 -8.50 6.58
CA ILE A 157 -2.26 -7.23 7.11
C ILE A 157 -1.50 -6.95 8.39
N TYR A 158 -0.93 -5.76 8.51
CA TYR A 158 -0.20 -5.32 9.67
C TYR A 158 -0.85 -4.09 10.29
N GLN A 159 -1.11 -4.12 11.59
CA GLN A 159 -1.63 -3.00 12.37
C GLN A 159 -0.53 -2.42 13.25
N LEU A 160 -0.35 -1.11 13.22
CA LEU A 160 0.58 -0.40 14.10
C LEU A 160 0.00 -0.31 15.52
N GLN A 161 0.70 -0.89 16.49
CA GLN A 161 0.35 -0.83 17.91
C GLN A 161 1.60 -0.51 18.72
N ASN A 162 1.57 0.58 19.50
CA ASN A 162 2.69 1.01 20.35
C ASN A 162 4.05 1.14 19.62
N GLY A 163 4.03 1.54 18.34
CA GLY A 163 5.25 1.71 17.53
C GLY A 163 5.75 0.43 16.83
N GLU A 164 5.06 -0.69 17.00
CA GLU A 164 5.37 -1.96 16.35
C GLU A 164 4.19 -2.48 15.52
N TYR A 165 4.49 -3.20 14.44
CA TYR A 165 3.45 -3.83 13.64
C TYR A 165 3.17 -5.25 14.11
N LEU A 166 1.89 -5.51 14.37
CA LEU A 166 1.36 -6.84 14.65
C LEU A 166 0.53 -7.32 13.46
N GLU A 167 0.71 -8.59 13.08
CA GLU A 167 -0.10 -9.19 12.00
C GLU A 167 -1.55 -9.37 12.48
N SER A 168 -2.49 -8.95 11.63
CA SER A 168 -3.94 -9.08 11.86
C SER A 168 -4.56 -9.96 10.77
N ALA A 169 -5.51 -10.79 11.15
CA ALA A 169 -6.27 -11.58 10.18
C ALA A 169 -7.33 -10.75 9.43
N ILE A 170 -7.73 -9.60 9.98
CA ILE A 170 -8.79 -8.73 9.47
C ILE A 170 -8.25 -7.31 9.39
N SER A 171 -8.65 -6.56 8.37
CA SER A 171 -8.28 -5.16 8.18
C SER A 171 -8.87 -4.28 9.28
N PRO A 172 -8.06 -3.53 10.05
CA PRO A 172 -8.56 -2.49 10.95
C PRO A 172 -9.34 -1.38 10.23
N THR A 173 -8.91 -0.98 9.04
CA THR A 173 -9.59 0.03 8.22
C THR A 173 -10.93 -0.48 7.70
N PHE A 174 -11.03 -1.78 7.38
CA PHE A 174 -12.23 -2.45 6.87
C PHE A 174 -12.56 -3.70 7.71
N PRO A 175 -13.23 -3.56 8.88
CA PRO A 175 -13.42 -4.67 9.84
C PRO A 175 -14.21 -5.89 9.32
N LEU A 176 -14.84 -5.77 8.16
CA LEU A 176 -15.51 -6.90 7.50
C LEU A 176 -14.57 -7.68 6.57
N LEU A 177 -13.36 -7.18 6.28
CA LEU A 177 -12.47 -7.72 5.25
C LEU A 177 -11.33 -8.55 5.86
N PRO A 178 -11.36 -9.89 5.79
CA PRO A 178 -10.23 -10.72 6.16
C PRO A 178 -9.18 -10.76 5.03
N ALA A 179 -7.91 -10.98 5.38
CA ALA A 179 -6.80 -11.10 4.43
C ALA A 179 -7.06 -12.18 3.37
N THR A 180 -7.63 -13.32 3.78
CA THR A 180 -7.98 -14.43 2.87
C THR A 180 -8.99 -14.03 1.78
N LYS A 181 -9.86 -13.06 2.04
CA LYS A 181 -10.81 -12.58 1.02
C LYS A 181 -10.13 -11.73 -0.05
N VAL A 182 -9.05 -11.03 0.29
CA VAL A 182 -8.22 -10.32 -0.69
C VAL A 182 -7.48 -11.32 -1.58
N GLU A 183 -6.92 -12.38 -0.99
CA GLU A 183 -6.25 -13.46 -1.71
C GLU A 183 -7.22 -14.15 -2.70
N GLU A 184 -8.41 -14.53 -2.24
CA GLU A 184 -9.49 -15.09 -3.07
C GLU A 184 -9.86 -14.16 -4.23
N PHE A 185 -10.01 -12.86 -3.97
CA PHE A 185 -10.29 -11.88 -5.01
C PHE A 185 -9.19 -11.83 -6.07
N LEU A 186 -7.92 -11.84 -5.67
CA LEU A 186 -6.79 -11.83 -6.59
C LEU A 186 -6.75 -13.10 -7.45
N GLU A 187 -7.05 -14.26 -6.88
CA GLU A 187 -7.18 -15.53 -7.62
C GLU A 187 -8.36 -15.48 -8.61
N GLN A 188 -9.51 -14.96 -8.19
CA GLN A 188 -10.66 -14.75 -9.07
C GLN A 188 -10.33 -13.79 -10.22
N CYS A 189 -9.51 -12.77 -10.01
CA CYS A 189 -9.06 -11.90 -11.09
C CYS A 189 -8.23 -12.65 -12.15
N GLN A 190 -7.50 -13.69 -11.77
CA GLN A 190 -6.73 -14.50 -12.71
C GLN A 190 -7.61 -15.46 -13.51
N THR A 191 -8.63 -16.03 -12.88
CA THR A 191 -9.48 -17.08 -13.46
C THR A 191 -10.69 -16.53 -14.22
N LEU A 192 -11.32 -15.46 -13.71
CA LEU A 192 -12.58 -14.90 -14.23
C LEU A 192 -12.39 -13.53 -14.90
N GLY A 193 -11.22 -12.90 -14.71
CA GLY A 193 -10.97 -11.51 -15.10
C GLY A 193 -11.47 -10.49 -14.08
N VAL A 194 -10.83 -9.32 -14.05
CA VAL A 194 -11.01 -8.28 -13.01
C VAL A 194 -12.47 -7.83 -12.89
N THR A 195 -13.14 -7.57 -14.01
CA THR A 195 -14.53 -7.06 -13.99
C THR A 195 -15.50 -8.03 -13.33
N GLN A 196 -15.36 -9.32 -13.59
CA GLN A 196 -16.23 -10.33 -12.99
C GLN A 196 -15.89 -10.56 -11.51
N ALA A 197 -14.60 -10.59 -11.16
CA ALA A 197 -14.15 -10.67 -9.78
C ALA A 197 -14.70 -9.50 -8.93
N VAL A 198 -14.64 -8.26 -9.44
CA VAL A 198 -15.20 -7.07 -8.77
C VAL A 198 -16.71 -7.22 -8.56
N ARG A 199 -17.48 -7.73 -9.55
CA ARG A 199 -18.93 -7.97 -9.38
C ARG A 199 -19.23 -8.97 -8.27
N GLN A 200 -18.47 -10.08 -8.22
CA GLN A 200 -18.62 -11.10 -7.16
C GLN A 200 -18.23 -10.56 -5.79
N PHE A 201 -17.16 -9.76 -5.74
CA PHE A 201 -16.72 -9.11 -4.51
C PHE A 201 -17.76 -8.12 -3.97
N ARG A 202 -18.36 -7.28 -4.81
CA ARG A 202 -19.49 -6.40 -4.42
C ARG A 202 -20.66 -7.21 -3.85
N GLN A 203 -21.03 -8.33 -4.48
CA GLN A 203 -22.11 -9.18 -3.96
C GLN A 203 -21.76 -9.77 -2.59
N TRP A 204 -20.50 -10.19 -2.40
CA TRP A 204 -20.01 -10.67 -1.11
C TRP A 204 -20.13 -9.57 -0.03
N ILE A 205 -19.72 -8.32 -0.31
CA ILE A 205 -19.84 -7.20 0.64
C ILE A 205 -21.31 -7.02 1.04
N ARG A 206 -22.23 -6.96 0.08
CA ARG A 206 -23.67 -6.79 0.34
C ARG A 206 -24.23 -7.89 1.24
N ASN A 207 -23.81 -9.13 1.01
CA ASN A 207 -24.22 -10.26 1.85
C ASN A 207 -23.68 -10.12 3.29
N GLN A 208 -22.42 -9.67 3.46
CA GLN A 208 -21.85 -9.41 4.79
C GLN A 208 -22.65 -8.32 5.52
N LEU A 209 -22.97 -7.22 4.84
CA LEU A 209 -23.75 -6.13 5.43
C LEU A 209 -25.18 -6.55 5.81
N GLN A 210 -25.81 -7.45 5.04
CA GLN A 210 -27.11 -8.02 5.39
C GLN A 210 -27.03 -8.92 6.63
N ASN A 211 -25.99 -9.78 6.72
CA ASN A 211 -25.78 -10.65 7.86
C ASN A 211 -25.56 -9.87 9.17
N ILE A 212 -24.79 -8.76 9.11
CA ILE A 212 -24.58 -7.88 10.27
C ILE A 212 -25.91 -7.26 10.73
N LYS A 213 -26.75 -6.81 9.79
CA LYS A 213 -28.07 -6.21 10.10
C LYS A 213 -29.08 -7.22 10.64
N SER A 214 -29.00 -8.49 10.21
CA SER A 214 -29.94 -9.55 10.64
C SER A 214 -29.49 -10.26 11.92
N GLY A 215 -28.25 -10.10 12.35
CA GLY A 215 -27.73 -10.65 13.61
C GLY A 215 -27.85 -9.71 14.82
N GLN A 216 -28.45 -8.53 14.63
CA GLN A 216 -28.90 -7.61 15.68
C GLN A 216 -30.40 -7.82 15.93
#